data_3e41ab515682df292cb98fb7f2a512d4
#
_entry.id   3e41ab515682df292cb98fb7f2a512d4
#
_cell.length_a   1.000
_cell.length_b   1.000
_cell.length_c   1.000
_cell.angle_alpha   90.00
_cell.angle_beta   90.00
_cell.angle_gamma   90.00
#
_symmetry.space_group_name_H-M   'P 1'
#
loop_
_entity.id
_entity.type
_entity.pdbx_description
1 polymer ?
#
loop_
_entity_poly.entity_id
_entity_poly.type
_entity_poly.pdbx_seq_one_letter_code
_entity_poly.pdbx_strand_id
1 'polypeptide(L)'
;MIRMIAKACPWVFLLAMTASAQNTSTTWTADNGNGTYTNPLFYDEFSDPDILRVGDDYYLTGTTMHSMPGLPIFHSRDLVNWKMIGYVFDRLDLGPEFRLEEDKSIYGQGIWAPSFRYHKGTYYIISNVNKKGTQVYTATNPAGPWTHQQMN
;
A
#
# COMPACT_ATOMS: atom_id res chain seq x y z
N MET A 1 83.21 2.76 2.62
CA MET A 1 82.04 2.07 3.29
C MET A 1 80.92 3.10 3.37
N ILE A 2 80.03 3.13 2.36
CA ILE A 2 78.97 4.13 2.23
C ILE A 2 77.65 3.45 2.67
N ARG A 3 77.07 3.96 3.76
CA ARG A 3 75.73 3.50 4.26
C ARG A 3 74.66 4.25 3.50
N MET A 4 73.87 3.53 2.70
CA MET A 4 72.65 4.03 2.13
C MET A 4 71.52 3.98 3.16
N ILE A 5 70.96 5.16 3.46
CA ILE A 5 69.76 5.28 4.32
C ILE A 5 68.52 5.24 3.41
N ALA A 6 67.72 4.16 3.50
CA ALA A 6 66.48 4.06 2.81
C ALA A 6 65.45 4.95 3.52
N LYS A 7 64.89 5.94 2.80
CA LYS A 7 63.77 6.75 3.27
C LYS A 7 62.48 5.98 3.03
N ALA A 8 61.79 5.60 4.09
CA ALA A 8 60.46 5.04 4.03
C ALA A 8 59.47 6.17 3.69
N CYS A 9 58.74 5.97 2.60
CA CYS A 9 57.64 6.84 2.19
C CYS A 9 56.36 6.38 2.90
N PRO A 10 55.69 7.22 3.69
CA PRO A 10 54.44 6.82 4.30
C PRO A 10 53.30 6.88 3.25
N TRP A 11 52.72 5.75 2.97
CA TRP A 11 51.49 5.66 2.17
C TRP A 11 50.33 6.21 3.00
N VAL A 12 49.82 7.39 2.63
CA VAL A 12 48.58 7.94 3.16
C VAL A 12 47.42 7.25 2.43
N PHE A 13 46.74 6.32 3.10
CA PHE A 13 45.51 5.79 2.62
C PHE A 13 44.41 6.85 2.79
N LEU A 14 44.03 7.48 1.69
CA LEU A 14 42.84 8.33 1.64
C LEU A 14 41.62 7.40 1.60
N LEU A 15 40.96 7.20 2.74
CA LEU A 15 39.62 6.59 2.76
C LEU A 15 38.64 7.56 2.10
N ALA A 16 38.25 7.28 0.86
CA ALA A 16 37.16 7.94 0.20
C ALA A 16 35.86 7.44 0.87
N MET A 17 35.31 8.25 1.77
CA MET A 17 33.93 8.06 2.22
C MET A 17 33.01 8.34 1.04
N THR A 18 32.49 7.31 0.41
CA THR A 18 31.37 7.43 -0.51
C THR A 18 30.13 7.79 0.31
N ALA A 19 29.80 9.07 0.37
CA ALA A 19 28.50 9.50 0.83
C ALA A 19 27.48 8.94 -0.16
N SER A 20 26.75 7.89 0.24
CA SER A 20 25.53 7.49 -0.45
C SER A 20 24.57 8.66 -0.36
N ALA A 21 24.37 9.36 -1.48
CA ALA A 21 23.27 10.30 -1.59
C ALA A 21 21.98 9.47 -1.42
N GLN A 22 21.39 9.53 -0.23
CA GLN A 22 20.02 9.09 -0.06
C GLN A 22 19.18 9.98 -0.99
N ASN A 23 18.59 9.36 -2.01
CA ASN A 23 17.53 9.98 -2.77
C ASN A 23 16.41 10.29 -1.77
N THR A 24 16.41 11.48 -1.21
CA THR A 24 15.27 11.97 -0.44
C THR A 24 14.12 12.08 -1.43
N SER A 25 13.17 11.15 -1.34
CA SER A 25 11.93 11.25 -2.08
C SER A 25 11.34 12.64 -1.83
N THR A 26 11.02 13.36 -2.89
CA THR A 26 10.30 14.65 -2.79
C THR A 26 8.81 14.44 -2.55
N THR A 27 8.38 13.20 -2.34
CA THR A 27 7.00 12.85 -2.03
C THR A 27 6.65 13.25 -0.60
N TRP A 28 5.39 13.54 -0.39
CA TRP A 28 4.85 13.89 0.91
C TRP A 28 5.15 12.80 1.96
N THR A 29 5.52 13.23 3.15
CA THR A 29 5.55 12.40 4.36
C THR A 29 4.81 13.11 5.48
N ALA A 30 3.92 12.40 6.14
CA ALA A 30 3.17 12.92 7.29
C ALA A 30 4.02 12.96 8.56
N ASP A 31 4.94 12.03 8.72
CA ASP A 31 5.82 11.91 9.90
C ASP A 31 6.86 13.03 9.91
N ASN A 32 6.86 13.83 10.97
CA ASN A 32 7.81 14.93 11.17
C ASN A 32 9.14 14.48 11.80
N GLY A 33 9.29 13.18 12.14
CA GLY A 33 10.49 12.61 12.73
C GLY A 33 10.77 12.99 14.19
N ASN A 34 9.84 13.67 14.86
CA ASN A 34 9.98 14.17 16.23
C ASN A 34 8.83 13.71 17.16
N GLY A 35 8.10 12.67 16.76
CA GLY A 35 6.93 12.16 17.48
C GLY A 35 5.64 12.92 17.20
N THR A 36 5.63 13.81 16.21
CA THR A 36 4.44 14.50 15.69
C THR A 36 4.21 14.15 14.23
N TYR A 37 3.02 14.44 13.72
CA TYR A 37 2.69 14.27 12.31
C TYR A 37 1.87 15.44 11.79
N THR A 38 1.80 15.56 10.47
CA THR A 38 1.04 16.59 9.75
C THR A 38 0.00 15.93 8.82
N ASN A 39 -1.23 16.39 8.85
CA ASN A 39 -2.27 15.95 7.93
C ASN A 39 -2.13 16.60 6.54
N PRO A 40 -2.57 15.90 5.47
CA PRO A 40 -3.09 14.54 5.46
C PRO A 40 -1.99 13.49 5.67
N LEU A 41 -2.35 12.27 6.11
CA LEU A 41 -1.37 11.18 6.27
C LEU A 41 -0.78 10.76 4.93
N PHE A 42 -1.58 10.78 3.86
CA PHE A 42 -1.17 10.55 2.46
C PHE A 42 -2.19 11.16 1.49
N TYR A 43 -1.81 11.28 0.22
CA TYR A 43 -2.63 11.88 -0.86
C TYR A 43 -3.09 10.81 -1.85
N ASP A 44 -3.78 9.78 -1.38
CA ASP A 44 -4.41 8.79 -2.24
C ASP A 44 -5.90 9.04 -2.37
N GLU A 45 -6.44 8.80 -3.57
CA GLU A 45 -7.86 8.99 -3.84
C GLU A 45 -8.63 7.70 -3.60
N PHE A 46 -9.20 7.59 -2.41
CA PHE A 46 -10.20 6.58 -2.07
C PHE A 46 -11.11 7.14 -0.97
N SER A 47 -12.31 6.57 -0.82
CA SER A 47 -13.28 7.01 0.18
C SER A 47 -13.76 5.87 1.07
N ASP A 48 -14.54 6.21 2.10
CA ASP A 48 -15.17 5.28 3.03
C ASP A 48 -14.18 4.26 3.62
N PRO A 49 -13.09 4.72 4.25
CA PRO A 49 -12.07 3.81 4.74
C PRO A 49 -12.58 2.97 5.92
N ASP A 50 -12.15 1.71 5.97
CA ASP A 50 -12.24 0.85 7.15
C ASP A 50 -10.85 0.42 7.59
N ILE A 51 -10.63 0.38 8.91
CA ILE A 51 -9.35 0.05 9.52
C ILE A 51 -9.46 -1.20 10.38
N LEU A 52 -8.45 -2.04 10.31
CA LEU A 52 -8.35 -3.29 11.05
C LEU A 52 -7.01 -3.36 11.79
N ARG A 53 -7.02 -3.77 13.07
CA ARG A 53 -5.82 -4.11 13.81
C ARG A 53 -5.69 -5.63 13.99
N VAL A 54 -4.51 -6.18 13.69
CA VAL A 54 -4.17 -7.58 13.95
C VAL A 54 -2.79 -7.62 14.63
N GLY A 55 -2.77 -7.91 15.92
CA GLY A 55 -1.54 -7.80 16.71
C GLY A 55 -1.04 -6.35 16.77
N ASP A 56 0.19 -6.14 16.30
CA ASP A 56 0.84 -4.82 16.23
C ASP A 56 0.71 -4.15 14.86
N ASP A 57 0.02 -4.79 13.93
CA ASP A 57 -0.15 -4.32 12.57
C ASP A 57 -1.53 -3.70 12.37
N TYR A 58 -1.58 -2.59 11.65
CA TYR A 58 -2.79 -1.91 11.22
C TYR A 58 -2.92 -2.03 9.71
N TYR A 59 -4.12 -2.34 9.27
CA TYR A 59 -4.47 -2.44 7.86
C TYR A 59 -5.62 -1.49 7.57
N LEU A 60 -5.57 -0.83 6.44
CA LEU A 60 -6.60 0.09 5.99
C LEU A 60 -6.95 -0.22 4.54
N THR A 61 -8.22 -0.15 4.23
CA THR A 61 -8.76 -0.20 2.87
C THR A 61 -9.83 0.86 2.71
N GLY A 62 -10.20 1.16 1.47
CA GLY A 62 -11.30 2.06 1.15
C GLY A 62 -11.77 1.83 -0.27
N THR A 63 -12.90 2.42 -0.65
CA THR A 63 -13.42 2.25 -2.00
C THR A 63 -12.72 3.14 -3.00
N THR A 64 -12.43 2.59 -4.17
CA THR A 64 -12.01 3.31 -5.38
C THR A 64 -13.16 3.47 -6.38
N MET A 65 -14.38 3.04 -6.00
CA MET A 65 -15.61 3.06 -6.79
C MET A 65 -15.46 2.34 -8.14
N HIS A 66 -15.32 3.08 -9.22
CA HIS A 66 -15.13 2.55 -10.58
C HIS A 66 -13.66 2.46 -11.00
N SER A 67 -12.75 3.06 -10.23
CA SER A 67 -11.32 3.07 -10.56
C SER A 67 -10.68 1.72 -10.25
N MET A 68 -9.83 1.25 -11.17
CA MET A 68 -9.14 -0.05 -11.07
C MET A 68 -7.62 0.17 -11.10
N PRO A 69 -6.85 -0.62 -10.35
CA PRO A 69 -7.24 -1.70 -9.42
C PRO A 69 -8.07 -1.18 -8.24
N GLY A 70 -8.86 -2.07 -7.62
CA GLY A 70 -9.81 -1.68 -6.60
C GLY A 70 -9.52 -2.18 -5.19
N LEU A 71 -10.02 -1.43 -4.22
CA LEU A 71 -9.85 -1.66 -2.79
C LEU A 71 -8.36 -1.77 -2.41
N PRO A 72 -7.61 -0.65 -2.38
CA PRO A 72 -6.22 -0.64 -1.98
C PRO A 72 -6.06 -1.12 -0.54
N ILE A 73 -4.98 -1.84 -0.27
CA ILE A 73 -4.63 -2.28 1.08
C ILE A 73 -3.36 -1.57 1.51
N PHE A 74 -3.46 -0.85 2.60
CA PHE A 74 -2.34 -0.19 3.27
C PHE A 74 -2.02 -0.89 4.57
N HIS A 75 -0.75 -0.86 4.94
CA HIS A 75 -0.22 -1.39 6.18
C HIS A 75 0.54 -0.30 6.94
N SER A 76 0.37 -0.28 8.26
CA SER A 76 1.13 0.58 9.18
C SER A 76 1.36 -0.13 10.51
N ARG A 77 2.34 0.34 11.29
CA ARG A 77 2.57 -0.05 12.68
C ARG A 77 2.35 1.08 13.68
N ASP A 78 2.10 2.29 13.19
CA ASP A 78 2.01 3.49 14.02
C ASP A 78 0.85 4.41 13.64
N LEU A 79 0.05 4.05 12.63
CA LEU A 79 -1.07 4.82 12.09
C LEU A 79 -0.66 6.12 11.37
N VAL A 80 0.61 6.41 11.26
CA VAL A 80 1.18 7.60 10.59
C VAL A 80 1.89 7.21 9.30
N ASN A 81 2.78 6.21 9.41
CA ASN A 81 3.57 5.72 8.29
C ASN A 81 2.83 4.55 7.60
N TRP A 82 2.20 4.85 6.48
CA TRP A 82 1.41 3.90 5.70
C TRP A 82 2.15 3.47 4.45
N LYS A 83 2.10 2.18 4.16
CA LYS A 83 2.64 1.58 2.93
C LYS A 83 1.54 0.82 2.23
N MET A 84 1.29 1.13 0.96
CA MET A 84 0.45 0.30 0.11
C MET A 84 1.12 -1.06 -0.11
N ILE A 85 0.39 -2.14 0.16
CA ILE A 85 0.88 -3.52 0.06
C ILE A 85 0.18 -4.32 -1.03
N GLY A 86 -0.90 -3.81 -1.62
CA GLY A 86 -1.62 -4.45 -2.70
C GLY A 86 -3.00 -3.87 -2.93
N TYR A 87 -3.73 -4.53 -3.80
CA TYR A 87 -5.15 -4.32 -4.07
C TYR A 87 -5.90 -5.63 -3.89
N VAL A 88 -7.20 -5.53 -3.59
CA VAL A 88 -8.04 -6.73 -3.45
C VAL A 88 -8.29 -7.39 -4.80
N PHE A 89 -8.39 -6.59 -5.86
CA PHE A 89 -8.54 -7.08 -7.24
C PHE A 89 -7.96 -6.08 -8.24
N ASP A 90 -7.46 -6.60 -9.34
CA ASP A 90 -6.96 -5.79 -10.45
C ASP A 90 -8.09 -5.23 -11.29
N ARG A 91 -9.17 -6.00 -11.42
CA ARG A 91 -10.35 -5.67 -12.20
C ARG A 91 -11.61 -6.27 -11.58
N LEU A 92 -12.68 -5.48 -11.55
CA LEU A 92 -13.99 -5.94 -11.08
C LEU A 92 -14.73 -6.61 -12.24
N ASP A 93 -14.61 -7.93 -12.33
CA ASP A 93 -15.13 -8.71 -13.47
C ASP A 93 -16.59 -9.13 -13.28
N LEU A 94 -17.51 -8.15 -13.22
CA LEU A 94 -18.94 -8.33 -12.98
C LEU A 94 -19.80 -7.93 -14.18
N GLY A 95 -19.22 -7.61 -15.31
CA GLY A 95 -19.90 -7.23 -16.54
C GLY A 95 -19.10 -6.26 -17.39
N PRO A 96 -19.50 -6.03 -18.66
CA PRO A 96 -18.79 -5.18 -19.59
C PRO A 96 -18.66 -3.72 -19.12
N GLU A 97 -19.63 -3.21 -18.36
CA GLU A 97 -19.61 -1.86 -17.79
C GLU A 97 -18.48 -1.66 -16.78
N PHE A 98 -18.07 -2.73 -16.07
CA PHE A 98 -16.93 -2.73 -15.14
C PHE A 98 -15.59 -2.87 -15.84
N ARG A 99 -15.58 -3.33 -17.09
CA ARG A 99 -14.40 -3.50 -17.91
C ARG A 99 -14.23 -2.41 -18.97
N LEU A 100 -15.16 -1.44 -19.01
CA LEU A 100 -15.24 -0.38 -20.03
C LEU A 100 -15.31 -0.97 -21.46
N GLU A 101 -16.08 -2.05 -21.62
CA GLU A 101 -16.31 -2.74 -22.89
C GLU A 101 -17.70 -2.40 -23.45
N GLU A 102 -17.91 -2.63 -24.75
CA GLU A 102 -19.19 -2.44 -25.43
C GLU A 102 -19.76 -1.00 -25.25
N ASP A 103 -18.90 0.02 -25.26
CA ASP A 103 -19.26 1.43 -25.01
C ASP A 103 -20.03 1.65 -23.70
N LYS A 104 -19.86 0.74 -22.70
CA LYS A 104 -20.48 0.83 -21.40
C LYS A 104 -19.51 1.34 -20.36
N SER A 105 -20.05 2.03 -19.34
CA SER A 105 -19.28 2.62 -18.26
C SER A 105 -20.06 2.53 -16.95
N ILE A 106 -19.33 2.39 -15.84
CA ILE A 106 -19.87 2.45 -14.48
C ILE A 106 -19.39 3.71 -13.73
N TYR A 107 -19.04 4.75 -14.46
CA TYR A 107 -18.54 6.00 -13.87
C TYR A 107 -19.44 6.50 -12.72
N GLY A 108 -18.84 6.87 -11.58
CA GLY A 108 -19.54 7.30 -10.37
C GLY A 108 -20.28 6.20 -9.62
N GLN A 109 -20.10 4.95 -10.01
CA GLN A 109 -20.64 3.75 -9.35
C GLN A 109 -19.49 2.73 -9.18
N GLY A 110 -19.83 1.48 -8.90
CA GLY A 110 -18.85 0.40 -8.77
C GLY A 110 -18.94 -0.29 -7.43
N ILE A 111 -17.79 -0.52 -6.80
CA ILE A 111 -17.73 -1.09 -5.47
C ILE A 111 -17.85 0.01 -4.42
N TRP A 112 -18.65 -0.23 -3.38
CA TRP A 112 -18.90 0.72 -2.30
C TRP A 112 -18.04 0.46 -1.07
N ALA A 113 -18.28 1.22 0.00
CA ALA A 113 -17.60 1.14 1.28
C ALA A 113 -17.30 -0.30 1.71
N PRO A 114 -16.03 -0.68 1.87
CA PRO A 114 -15.66 -2.01 2.34
C PRO A 114 -15.81 -2.13 3.86
N SER A 115 -16.07 -3.37 4.32
CA SER A 115 -15.93 -3.77 5.71
C SER A 115 -14.78 -4.76 5.82
N PHE A 116 -13.73 -4.41 6.58
CA PHE A 116 -12.51 -5.18 6.69
C PHE A 116 -12.44 -5.90 8.04
N ARG A 117 -12.33 -7.22 8.03
CA ARG A 117 -12.34 -8.05 9.25
C ARG A 117 -11.27 -9.13 9.20
N TYR A 118 -10.89 -9.61 10.39
CA TYR A 118 -9.98 -10.74 10.56
C TYR A 118 -10.57 -11.75 11.53
N HIS A 119 -10.52 -13.02 11.16
CA HIS A 119 -10.96 -14.11 12.01
C HIS A 119 -10.16 -15.39 11.74
N LYS A 120 -9.57 -15.95 12.80
CA LYS A 120 -8.87 -17.26 12.76
C LYS A 120 -7.91 -17.44 11.58
N GLY A 121 -7.04 -16.47 11.34
CA GLY A 121 -6.03 -16.55 10.29
C GLY A 121 -6.49 -16.09 8.92
N THR A 122 -7.74 -15.67 8.75
CA THR A 122 -8.31 -15.24 7.49
C THR A 122 -8.76 -13.78 7.56
N TYR A 123 -8.39 -13.00 6.57
CA TYR A 123 -8.86 -11.65 6.31
C TYR A 123 -10.10 -11.72 5.44
N TYR A 124 -11.07 -10.85 5.71
CA TYR A 124 -12.35 -10.75 5.01
C TYR A 124 -12.58 -9.30 4.62
N ILE A 125 -12.95 -9.06 3.38
CA ILE A 125 -13.47 -7.79 2.93
C ILE A 125 -14.84 -8.03 2.34
N ILE A 126 -15.82 -7.27 2.81
CA ILE A 126 -17.22 -7.35 2.38
C ILE A 126 -17.60 -5.97 1.87
N SER A 127 -18.13 -5.90 0.66
CA SER A 127 -18.60 -4.66 0.05
C SER A 127 -19.78 -4.93 -0.89
N ASN A 128 -20.55 -3.91 -1.17
CA ASN A 128 -21.61 -3.98 -2.16
C ASN A 128 -21.17 -3.38 -3.49
N VAL A 129 -21.68 -3.96 -4.57
CA VAL A 129 -21.52 -3.44 -5.92
C VAL A 129 -22.88 -3.12 -6.52
N ASN A 130 -23.01 -1.97 -7.19
CA ASN A 130 -24.24 -1.55 -7.83
C ASN A 130 -24.84 -2.65 -8.71
N LYS A 131 -26.08 -3.05 -8.39
CA LYS A 131 -26.86 -4.07 -9.12
C LYS A 131 -26.24 -5.48 -9.15
N LYS A 132 -25.15 -5.70 -8.42
CA LYS A 132 -24.44 -6.99 -8.35
C LYS A 132 -24.41 -7.58 -6.94
N GLY A 133 -25.05 -6.92 -5.96
CA GLY A 133 -25.16 -7.40 -4.59
C GLY A 133 -23.85 -7.36 -3.81
N THR A 134 -23.79 -8.18 -2.76
CA THR A 134 -22.67 -8.23 -1.83
C THR A 134 -21.53 -9.08 -2.38
N GLN A 135 -20.33 -8.52 -2.36
CA GLN A 135 -19.09 -9.19 -2.74
C GLN A 135 -18.29 -9.50 -1.47
N VAL A 136 -17.75 -10.70 -1.38
CA VAL A 136 -16.90 -11.15 -0.28
C VAL A 136 -15.54 -11.55 -0.83
N TYR A 137 -14.50 -10.98 -0.27
CA TYR A 137 -13.11 -11.32 -0.59
C TYR A 137 -12.45 -11.90 0.64
N THR A 138 -11.68 -12.98 0.47
CA THR A 138 -10.95 -13.64 1.56
C THR A 138 -9.51 -13.87 1.18
N ALA A 139 -8.61 -13.72 2.16
CA ALA A 139 -7.18 -14.01 2.01
C ALA A 139 -6.56 -14.43 3.34
N THR A 140 -5.50 -15.23 3.29
CA THR A 140 -4.66 -15.54 4.48
C THR A 140 -3.54 -14.53 4.65
N ASN A 141 -3.22 -13.76 3.61
CA ASN A 141 -2.27 -12.66 3.61
C ASN A 141 -2.99 -11.38 3.17
N PRO A 142 -2.93 -10.28 3.93
CA PRO A 142 -3.62 -9.04 3.58
C PRO A 142 -3.12 -8.40 2.27
N ALA A 143 -1.90 -8.72 1.82
CA ALA A 143 -1.41 -8.34 0.49
C ALA A 143 -1.98 -9.20 -0.65
N GLY A 144 -2.80 -10.22 -0.34
CA GLY A 144 -3.34 -11.18 -1.29
C GLY A 144 -2.47 -12.44 -1.46
N PRO A 145 -2.81 -13.32 -2.41
CA PRO A 145 -3.95 -13.17 -3.31
C PRO A 145 -5.31 -13.29 -2.60
N TRP A 146 -6.30 -12.59 -3.11
CA TRP A 146 -7.67 -12.60 -2.60
C TRP A 146 -8.56 -13.54 -3.41
N THR A 147 -9.40 -14.31 -2.72
CA THR A 147 -10.43 -15.14 -3.32
C THR A 147 -11.76 -14.39 -3.26
N HIS A 148 -12.51 -14.39 -4.34
CA HIS A 148 -13.76 -13.67 -4.49
C HIS A 148 -14.95 -14.60 -4.47
N GLN A 149 -16.04 -14.20 -3.79
CA GLN A 149 -17.36 -14.81 -3.81
C GLN A 149 -18.43 -13.72 -3.87
N GLN A 150 -19.46 -13.94 -4.65
CA GLN A 150 -20.68 -13.12 -4.63
C GLN A 150 -21.70 -13.78 -3.73
N MET A 151 -22.27 -13.01 -2.81
CA MET A 151 -23.43 -13.45 -2.01
C MET A 151 -24.71 -12.97 -2.69
N ASN A 152 -25.66 -13.89 -2.85
CA ASN A 152 -27.01 -13.61 -3.36
C ASN A 152 -27.95 -13.30 -2.21
#